data_6a53473f6b1ec397ebbc8ad4cd06357c
#
_entry.id   6a53473f6b1ec397ebbc8ad4cd06357c
#
_cell.length_a   1.000
_cell.length_b   1.000
_cell.length_c   1.000
_cell.angle_alpha   90.00
_cell.angle_beta   90.00
_cell.angle_gamma   90.00
#
_symmetry.space_group_name_H-M   'P 1'
#
loop_
_entity.id
_entity.type
_entity.pdbx_description
1 polymer ?
#
loop_
_entity_poly.entity_id
_entity_poly.type
_entity_poly.pdbx_seq_one_letter_code
_entity_poly.pdbx_strand_id
1 'polypeptide(L)'
;ALLADIDVWLGRGQTSYAEAIFRKIDTVGMTPLEYGAWYLCFCSVASRRYSEVEDPHQKQAWRDTVFLTRRISVPGLSEFTRARMEALSLRDSARCAEALQLLEPFTAKVLSYPERALLYYAMSDIARKMGDEDLSAYCLAESSISDLCAGTRSYYSLYDLALRLFDRGDFDRAAAYMGSTFDDAVRCKSIARIPNSSAAAMKISEAVAANIAGRQTMMIVVICLAGVFLVVLTVVLWFVLWQHRRLHNNHEKLIRMSDMLREKNHELLGKNDHIRQINGALVDSNRIKDRYVCHYIDLSVRYIGQMDAFRREVCHIAKTQGADELVRQLSMSQTINGEYLKFYQSFDASFLDIFPHFIEQVNELLQPESRFAPRTDSSLTTELRILAALRL
;
A
#
# COMPACT_ATOMS: atom_id res chain seq x y z
N ALA A 1 14.15 -6.80 41.62
CA ALA A 1 13.62 -5.48 41.97
C ALA A 1 14.17 -4.39 41.04
N LEU A 2 15.50 -4.14 41.03
CA LEU A 2 16.10 -3.06 40.21
C LEU A 2 15.80 -3.16 38.67
N LEU A 3 15.75 -4.38 38.11
CA LEU A 3 15.43 -4.59 36.69
C LEU A 3 13.97 -4.19 36.38
N ALA A 4 13.04 -4.49 37.28
CA ALA A 4 11.64 -4.06 37.13
C ALA A 4 11.50 -2.53 37.22
N ASP A 5 12.29 -1.88 38.05
CA ASP A 5 12.30 -0.41 38.15
C ASP A 5 12.79 0.24 36.84
N ILE A 6 13.80 -0.35 36.19
CA ILE A 6 14.29 0.12 34.88
C ILE A 6 13.17 0.11 33.86
N ASP A 7 12.42 -0.97 33.74
CA ASP A 7 11.30 -1.09 32.78
C ASP A 7 10.21 -0.04 33.06
N VAL A 8 9.90 0.22 34.32
CA VAL A 8 8.95 1.27 34.72
C VAL A 8 9.45 2.66 34.27
N TRP A 9 10.72 2.99 34.49
CA TRP A 9 11.25 4.28 34.10
C TRP A 9 11.40 4.44 32.57
N LEU A 10 11.75 3.36 31.87
CA LEU A 10 11.74 3.34 30.41
C LEU A 10 10.32 3.53 29.86
N GLY A 11 9.32 2.88 30.47
CA GLY A 11 7.92 3.05 30.11
C GLY A 11 7.42 4.49 30.31
N ARG A 12 7.95 5.20 31.33
CA ARG A 12 7.67 6.62 31.58
C ARG A 12 8.47 7.58 30.68
N GLY A 13 9.41 7.08 29.89
CA GLY A 13 10.27 7.91 29.03
C GLY A 13 11.41 8.62 29.77
N GLN A 14 11.77 8.17 30.97
CA GLN A 14 12.88 8.73 31.74
C GLN A 14 14.13 7.88 31.60
N THR A 15 14.65 7.82 30.38
CA THR A 15 15.76 6.94 29.98
C THR A 15 17.03 7.21 30.75
N SER A 16 17.34 8.49 31.04
CA SER A 16 18.53 8.86 31.83
C SER A 16 18.47 8.30 33.23
N TYR A 17 17.29 8.24 33.86
CA TYR A 17 17.09 7.70 35.18
C TYR A 17 17.19 6.17 35.16
N ALA A 18 16.58 5.53 34.18
CA ALA A 18 16.68 4.09 33.92
C ALA A 18 18.15 3.66 33.74
N GLU A 19 18.93 4.42 32.95
CA GLU A 19 20.35 4.17 32.71
C GLU A 19 21.17 4.34 34.02
N ALA A 20 20.88 5.34 34.84
CA ALA A 20 21.56 5.55 36.13
C ALA A 20 21.31 4.39 37.11
N ILE A 21 20.11 3.80 37.10
CA ILE A 21 19.81 2.57 37.87
C ILE A 21 20.54 1.39 37.26
N PHE A 22 20.51 1.24 35.93
CA PHE A 22 21.16 0.14 35.24
C PHE A 22 22.66 0.04 35.53
N ARG A 23 23.35 1.18 35.56
CA ARG A 23 24.80 1.26 35.85
C ARG A 23 25.17 0.83 37.28
N LYS A 24 24.19 0.74 38.20
CA LYS A 24 24.41 0.29 39.59
C LYS A 24 24.29 -1.21 39.76
N ILE A 25 23.87 -1.92 38.72
CA ILE A 25 23.66 -3.37 38.79
C ILE A 25 24.99 -4.06 38.55
N ASP A 26 25.44 -4.80 39.58
CA ASP A 26 26.58 -5.67 39.45
C ASP A 26 26.17 -6.99 38.80
N THR A 27 26.93 -7.41 37.80
CA THR A 27 26.70 -8.66 37.05
C THR A 27 27.49 -9.85 37.62
N VAL A 28 28.37 -9.61 38.60
CA VAL A 28 29.20 -10.66 39.23
C VAL A 28 28.30 -11.59 40.03
N GLY A 29 28.35 -12.88 39.74
CA GLY A 29 27.56 -13.89 40.46
C GLY A 29 26.12 -14.06 40.04
N MET A 30 25.68 -13.38 38.98
CA MET A 30 24.33 -13.59 38.40
C MET A 30 24.15 -15.01 37.87
N THR A 31 22.99 -15.57 38.09
CA THR A 31 22.55 -16.79 37.41
C THR A 31 22.38 -16.52 35.91
N PRO A 32 22.41 -17.55 35.05
CA PRO A 32 22.15 -17.36 33.62
C PRO A 32 20.84 -16.64 33.32
N LEU A 33 19.80 -16.93 34.10
CA LEU A 33 18.48 -16.29 33.91
C LEU A 33 18.51 -14.80 34.29
N GLU A 34 19.15 -14.45 35.38
CA GLU A 34 19.32 -13.05 35.81
C GLU A 34 20.17 -12.26 34.84
N TYR A 35 21.24 -12.88 34.33
CA TYR A 35 22.08 -12.27 33.31
C TYR A 35 21.31 -12.04 31.98
N GLY A 36 20.47 -12.99 31.57
CA GLY A 36 19.58 -12.83 30.44
C GLY A 36 18.59 -11.68 30.61
N ALA A 37 17.97 -11.55 31.78
CA ALA A 37 17.07 -10.45 32.12
C ALA A 37 17.80 -9.09 32.13
N TRP A 38 18.99 -9.03 32.74
CA TRP A 38 19.85 -7.85 32.73
C TRP A 38 20.20 -7.44 31.32
N TYR A 39 20.55 -8.42 30.44
CA TYR A 39 20.88 -8.16 29.06
C TYR A 39 19.70 -7.61 28.26
N LEU A 40 18.48 -8.09 28.48
CA LEU A 40 17.29 -7.54 27.86
C LEU A 40 17.02 -6.09 28.27
N CYS A 41 17.22 -5.76 29.54
CA CYS A 41 17.17 -4.37 30.00
C CYS A 41 18.22 -3.50 29.33
N PHE A 42 19.46 -4.01 29.17
CA PHE A 42 20.49 -3.30 28.39
C PHE A 42 20.06 -3.00 26.97
N CYS A 43 19.52 -4.00 26.25
CA CYS A 43 19.00 -3.82 24.90
C CYS A 43 17.87 -2.77 24.85
N SER A 44 17.00 -2.75 25.86
CA SER A 44 15.91 -1.78 25.96
C SER A 44 16.43 -0.35 26.18
N VAL A 45 17.39 -0.17 27.10
CA VAL A 45 18.05 1.12 27.36
C VAL A 45 18.75 1.61 26.09
N ALA A 46 19.54 0.76 25.43
CA ALA A 46 20.27 1.09 24.22
C ALA A 46 19.32 1.51 23.07
N SER A 47 18.23 0.75 22.87
CA SER A 47 17.23 1.07 21.85
C SER A 47 16.54 2.40 22.13
N ARG A 48 16.24 2.70 23.40
CA ARG A 48 15.62 3.97 23.79
C ARG A 48 16.59 5.13 23.60
N ARG A 49 17.86 4.98 24.00
CA ARG A 49 18.90 5.99 23.75
C ARG A 49 19.05 6.30 22.26
N TYR A 50 19.10 5.26 21.45
CA TYR A 50 19.13 5.44 19.98
C TYR A 50 17.98 6.29 19.47
N SER A 51 16.76 6.13 20.02
CA SER A 51 15.58 6.89 19.59
C SER A 51 15.56 8.34 20.08
N GLU A 52 16.21 8.63 21.21
CA GLU A 52 16.17 9.94 21.87
C GLU A 52 17.32 10.87 21.47
N VAL A 53 18.47 10.30 21.07
CA VAL A 53 19.65 11.09 20.73
C VAL A 53 19.49 11.75 19.35
N GLU A 54 19.65 13.06 19.31
CA GLU A 54 19.59 13.86 18.08
C GLU A 54 20.96 14.03 17.42
N ASP A 55 22.05 14.07 18.22
CA ASP A 55 23.41 14.19 17.71
C ASP A 55 23.77 13.00 16.79
N PRO A 56 24.15 13.26 15.51
CA PRO A 56 24.41 12.20 14.54
C PRO A 56 25.51 11.22 14.94
N HIS A 57 26.57 11.67 15.62
CA HIS A 57 27.68 10.82 16.03
C HIS A 57 27.31 9.90 17.19
N GLN A 58 26.63 10.43 18.17
CA GLN A 58 26.13 9.64 19.30
C GLN A 58 25.03 8.69 18.82
N LYS A 59 24.16 9.12 17.93
CA LYS A 59 23.12 8.29 17.32
C LYS A 59 23.72 7.11 16.57
N GLN A 60 24.77 7.32 15.83
CA GLN A 60 25.48 6.23 15.14
C GLN A 60 26.07 5.23 16.14
N ALA A 61 26.73 5.70 17.20
CA ALA A 61 27.29 4.83 18.25
C ALA A 61 26.20 3.98 18.94
N TRP A 62 25.05 4.57 19.24
CA TRP A 62 23.93 3.83 19.82
C TRP A 62 23.30 2.85 18.82
N ARG A 63 23.22 3.22 17.55
CA ARG A 63 22.79 2.32 16.47
C ARG A 63 23.68 1.07 16.41
N ASP A 64 24.99 1.26 16.40
CA ASP A 64 25.96 0.17 16.37
C ASP A 64 25.85 -0.71 17.62
N THR A 65 25.63 -0.10 18.79
CA THR A 65 25.37 -0.81 20.03
C THR A 65 24.11 -1.66 19.94
N VAL A 66 22.99 -1.11 19.46
CA VAL A 66 21.73 -1.84 19.27
C VAL A 66 21.90 -3.01 18.29
N PHE A 67 22.63 -2.78 17.20
CA PHE A 67 22.90 -3.80 16.20
C PHE A 67 23.74 -4.95 16.77
N LEU A 68 24.80 -4.61 17.52
CA LEU A 68 25.67 -5.62 18.15
C LEU A 68 24.92 -6.42 19.22
N THR A 69 24.13 -5.77 20.06
CA THR A 69 23.34 -6.47 21.11
C THR A 69 22.38 -7.49 20.55
N ARG A 70 21.81 -7.28 19.37
CA ARG A 70 20.90 -8.24 18.72
C ARG A 70 21.61 -9.50 18.22
N ARG A 71 22.92 -9.46 18.01
CA ARG A 71 23.74 -10.56 17.46
C ARG A 71 24.40 -11.41 18.52
N ILE A 72 24.46 -10.95 19.75
CA ILE A 72 25.14 -11.69 20.83
C ILE A 72 24.14 -12.69 21.41
N SER A 73 24.53 -13.97 21.40
CA SER A 73 23.78 -15.01 22.10
C SER A 73 24.19 -15.00 23.58
N VAL A 74 23.23 -14.76 24.45
CA VAL A 74 23.43 -14.70 25.90
C VAL A 74 22.74 -15.89 26.58
N PRO A 75 23.37 -16.58 27.50
CA PRO A 75 22.74 -17.64 28.30
C PRO A 75 21.57 -17.09 29.13
N GLY A 76 20.54 -17.92 29.32
CA GLY A 76 19.35 -17.55 30.10
C GLY A 76 18.23 -16.90 29.29
N LEU A 77 18.43 -16.62 28.02
CA LEU A 77 17.36 -16.16 27.12
C LEU A 77 16.48 -17.34 26.66
N SER A 78 15.17 -17.13 26.61
CA SER A 78 14.23 -18.11 26.02
C SER A 78 14.52 -18.33 24.56
N GLU A 79 14.10 -19.47 24.02
CA GLU A 79 14.21 -19.80 22.59
C GLU A 79 13.55 -18.70 21.73
N PHE A 80 12.36 -18.29 22.13
CA PHE A 80 11.61 -17.20 21.48
C PHE A 80 12.38 -15.89 21.48
N THR A 81 12.93 -15.50 22.64
CA THR A 81 13.66 -14.22 22.74
C THR A 81 14.89 -14.20 21.85
N ARG A 82 15.63 -15.31 21.78
CA ARG A 82 16.80 -15.46 20.89
C ARG A 82 16.39 -15.35 19.42
N ALA A 83 15.37 -16.11 19.02
CA ALA A 83 14.85 -16.06 17.65
C ALA A 83 14.38 -14.64 17.26
N ARG A 84 13.70 -13.95 18.18
CA ARG A 84 13.25 -12.56 17.95
C ARG A 84 14.43 -11.60 17.78
N MET A 85 15.46 -11.69 18.59
CA MET A 85 16.64 -10.84 18.46
C MET A 85 17.39 -11.09 17.16
N GLU A 86 17.54 -12.36 16.79
CA GLU A 86 18.14 -12.76 15.51
C GLU A 86 17.32 -12.25 14.32
N ALA A 87 16.00 -12.40 14.35
CA ALA A 87 15.10 -11.89 13.32
C ALA A 87 15.23 -10.36 13.17
N LEU A 88 15.31 -9.62 14.28
CA LEU A 88 15.55 -8.18 14.23
C LEU A 88 16.93 -7.82 13.66
N SER A 89 17.96 -8.62 13.92
CA SER A 89 19.29 -8.48 13.30
C SER A 89 19.24 -8.75 11.79
N LEU A 90 18.53 -9.79 11.37
CA LEU A 90 18.30 -10.11 9.95
C LEU A 90 17.54 -8.98 9.25
N ARG A 91 16.49 -8.45 9.88
CA ARG A 91 15.77 -7.27 9.39
C ARG A 91 16.70 -6.08 9.18
N ASP A 92 17.56 -5.80 10.14
CA ASP A 92 18.50 -4.68 10.06
C ASP A 92 19.52 -4.88 8.94
N SER A 93 19.84 -6.12 8.63
CA SER A 93 20.69 -6.55 7.51
C SER A 93 19.93 -6.69 6.17
N ALA A 94 18.69 -6.20 6.09
CA ALA A 94 17.81 -6.29 4.92
C ALA A 94 17.42 -7.73 4.47
N ARG A 95 17.61 -8.73 5.34
CA ARG A 95 17.23 -10.14 5.12
C ARG A 95 15.85 -10.43 5.73
N CYS A 96 14.86 -9.62 5.31
CA CYS A 96 13.54 -9.62 5.95
C CYS A 96 12.75 -10.92 5.74
N ALA A 97 12.89 -11.58 4.58
CA ALA A 97 12.22 -12.85 4.33
C ALA A 97 12.69 -13.95 5.29
N GLU A 98 13.99 -14.06 5.51
CA GLU A 98 14.56 -15.01 6.47
C GLU A 98 14.18 -14.67 7.91
N ALA A 99 14.09 -13.38 8.23
CA ALA A 99 13.63 -12.92 9.54
C ALA A 99 12.18 -13.36 9.82
N LEU A 100 11.27 -13.28 8.83
CA LEU A 100 9.90 -13.78 8.97
C LEU A 100 9.87 -15.31 9.12
N GLN A 101 10.60 -16.04 8.27
CA GLN A 101 10.69 -17.50 8.36
C GLN A 101 11.17 -17.99 9.71
N LEU A 102 12.08 -17.24 10.35
CA LEU A 102 12.57 -17.57 11.69
C LEU A 102 11.50 -17.39 12.77
N LEU A 103 10.59 -16.42 12.61
CA LEU A 103 9.52 -16.13 13.58
C LEU A 103 8.25 -16.94 13.34
N GLU A 104 7.99 -17.35 12.11
CA GLU A 104 6.77 -18.07 11.72
C GLU A 104 6.44 -19.30 12.59
N PRO A 105 7.39 -20.19 12.96
CA PRO A 105 7.10 -21.34 13.81
C PRO A 105 6.54 -20.98 15.20
N PHE A 106 6.83 -19.78 15.69
CA PHE A 106 6.34 -19.32 16.98
C PHE A 106 4.88 -18.88 16.96
N THR A 107 4.30 -18.62 15.79
CA THR A 107 2.87 -18.28 15.68
C THR A 107 1.97 -19.46 16.08
N ALA A 108 2.44 -20.70 15.89
CA ALA A 108 1.74 -21.92 16.26
C ALA A 108 2.07 -22.39 17.70
N LYS A 109 3.11 -21.85 18.35
CA LYS A 109 3.48 -22.20 19.73
C LYS A 109 2.57 -21.49 20.73
N VAL A 110 2.35 -22.14 21.87
CA VAL A 110 1.64 -21.54 23.00
C VAL A 110 2.60 -20.55 23.68
N LEU A 111 2.47 -19.28 23.34
CA LEU A 111 3.18 -18.17 23.95
C LEU A 111 2.29 -17.45 24.97
N SER A 112 2.91 -16.85 25.98
CA SER A 112 2.20 -15.90 26.83
C SER A 112 1.75 -14.68 26.03
N TYR A 113 0.70 -13.99 26.47
CA TYR A 113 0.22 -12.78 25.79
C TYR A 113 1.32 -11.72 25.56
N PRO A 114 2.20 -11.41 26.54
CA PRO A 114 3.30 -10.48 26.29
C PRO A 114 4.29 -10.97 25.21
N GLU A 115 4.61 -12.26 25.18
CA GLU A 115 5.50 -12.82 24.17
C GLU A 115 4.84 -12.80 22.80
N ARG A 116 3.54 -13.12 22.72
CA ARG A 116 2.76 -13.05 21.47
C ARG A 116 2.70 -11.61 20.95
N ALA A 117 2.50 -10.63 21.81
CA ALA A 117 2.55 -9.21 21.44
C ALA A 117 3.91 -8.84 20.84
N LEU A 118 5.00 -9.24 21.49
CA LEU A 118 6.35 -8.97 20.98
C LEU A 118 6.65 -9.71 19.67
N LEU A 119 6.13 -10.91 19.48
CA LEU A 119 6.25 -11.68 18.24
C LEU A 119 5.63 -10.92 17.08
N TYR A 120 4.35 -10.60 17.21
CA TYR A 120 3.61 -9.95 16.14
C TYR A 120 4.09 -8.51 15.90
N TYR A 121 4.54 -7.79 16.93
CA TYR A 121 5.14 -6.48 16.75
C TYR A 121 6.44 -6.55 15.94
N ALA A 122 7.30 -7.53 16.21
CA ALA A 122 8.51 -7.75 15.44
C ALA A 122 8.19 -8.14 13.97
N MET A 123 7.22 -9.03 13.76
CA MET A 123 6.77 -9.42 12.41
C MET A 123 6.20 -8.23 11.65
N SER A 124 5.44 -7.35 12.31
CA SER A 124 4.89 -6.14 11.66
C SER A 124 5.96 -5.20 11.15
N ASP A 125 7.02 -5.00 11.95
CA ASP A 125 8.13 -4.12 11.59
C ASP A 125 8.99 -4.70 10.46
N ILE A 126 9.13 -6.04 10.41
CA ILE A 126 9.78 -6.74 9.30
C ILE A 126 8.93 -6.64 8.02
N ALA A 127 7.63 -6.91 8.12
CA ALA A 127 6.68 -6.81 7.00
C ALA A 127 6.66 -5.39 6.39
N ARG A 128 6.63 -4.37 7.26
CA ARG A 128 6.74 -2.97 6.85
C ARG A 128 8.01 -2.71 6.04
N LYS A 129 9.15 -3.23 6.48
CA LYS A 129 10.42 -3.05 5.77
C LYS A 129 10.45 -3.78 4.44
N MET A 130 9.63 -4.82 4.26
CA MET A 130 9.40 -5.49 2.98
C MET A 130 8.42 -4.76 2.06
N GLY A 131 7.71 -3.77 2.57
CA GLY A 131 6.65 -3.08 1.85
C GLY A 131 5.29 -3.81 1.87
N ASP A 132 5.17 -4.87 2.68
CA ASP A 132 3.89 -5.58 2.87
C ASP A 132 3.08 -4.90 3.97
N GLU A 133 2.33 -3.89 3.56
CA GLU A 133 1.52 -3.07 4.48
C GLU A 133 0.32 -3.85 5.04
N ASP A 134 -0.19 -4.86 4.34
CA ASP A 134 -1.32 -5.66 4.81
C ASP A 134 -0.89 -6.63 5.89
N LEU A 135 0.19 -7.35 5.68
CA LEU A 135 0.80 -8.19 6.69
C LEU A 135 1.23 -7.37 7.91
N SER A 136 1.81 -6.19 7.68
CA SER A 136 2.21 -5.27 8.76
C SER A 136 1.01 -4.86 9.62
N ALA A 137 -0.11 -4.46 8.99
CA ALA A 137 -1.31 -4.06 9.72
C ALA A 137 -1.96 -5.25 10.47
N TYR A 138 -2.00 -6.43 9.85
CA TYR A 138 -2.48 -7.64 10.49
C TYR A 138 -1.66 -7.97 11.74
N CYS A 139 -0.35 -7.97 11.63
CA CYS A 139 0.55 -8.23 12.75
C CYS A 139 0.42 -7.17 13.86
N LEU A 140 0.23 -5.88 13.52
CA LEU A 140 -0.03 -4.84 14.51
C LEU A 140 -1.34 -5.08 15.27
N ALA A 141 -2.38 -5.53 14.58
CA ALA A 141 -3.66 -5.86 15.20
C ALA A 141 -3.52 -7.04 16.18
N GLU A 142 -2.87 -8.13 15.78
CA GLU A 142 -2.60 -9.29 16.65
C GLU A 142 -1.73 -8.91 17.86
N SER A 143 -0.72 -8.07 17.65
CA SER A 143 0.11 -7.53 18.73
C SER A 143 -0.74 -6.72 19.72
N SER A 144 -1.58 -5.82 19.22
CA SER A 144 -2.44 -4.96 20.03
C SER A 144 -3.45 -5.77 20.86
N ILE A 145 -4.07 -6.78 20.26
CA ILE A 145 -4.98 -7.70 20.95
C ILE A 145 -4.25 -8.43 22.07
N SER A 146 -3.04 -8.90 21.79
CA SER A 146 -2.22 -9.62 22.78
C SER A 146 -1.79 -8.73 23.94
N ASP A 147 -1.43 -7.47 23.67
CA ASP A 147 -1.13 -6.46 24.69
C ASP A 147 -2.35 -6.18 25.58
N LEU A 148 -3.51 -6.01 24.99
CA LEU A 148 -4.76 -5.80 25.72
C LEU A 148 -5.12 -7.00 26.61
N CYS A 149 -4.97 -8.23 26.09
CA CYS A 149 -5.19 -9.46 26.88
C CYS A 149 -4.17 -9.61 28.02
N ALA A 150 -2.94 -9.12 27.84
CA ALA A 150 -1.93 -9.09 28.88
C ALA A 150 -2.18 -8.01 29.96
N GLY A 151 -3.15 -7.12 29.76
CA GLY A 151 -3.35 -5.95 30.60
C GLY A 151 -2.23 -4.91 30.47
N THR A 152 -1.42 -5.01 29.42
CA THR A 152 -0.33 -4.08 29.15
C THR A 152 -0.90 -2.78 28.59
N ARG A 153 -0.60 -1.64 29.23
CA ARG A 153 -1.05 -0.32 28.77
C ARG A 153 0.04 0.54 28.15
N SER A 154 1.27 0.01 28.08
CA SER A 154 2.44 0.73 27.55
C SER A 154 2.88 0.21 26.17
N TYR A 155 1.95 -0.23 25.36
CA TYR A 155 2.19 -0.79 24.05
C TYR A 155 2.28 0.29 22.95
N TYR A 156 3.10 0.02 21.94
CA TYR A 156 3.23 0.86 20.74
C TYR A 156 2.41 0.32 19.57
N SER A 157 2.01 -0.94 19.62
CA SER A 157 1.34 -1.64 18.52
C SER A 157 0.03 -0.96 18.10
N LEU A 158 -0.80 -0.54 19.06
CA LEU A 158 -2.06 0.15 18.79
C LEU A 158 -1.82 1.56 18.24
N TYR A 159 -0.78 2.25 18.71
CA TYR A 159 -0.37 3.55 18.19
C TYR A 159 0.05 3.44 16.70
N ASP A 160 0.92 2.50 16.39
CA ASP A 160 1.38 2.26 15.03
C ASP A 160 0.23 1.80 14.12
N LEU A 161 -0.68 0.96 14.64
CA LEU A 161 -1.88 0.54 13.91
C LEU A 161 -2.80 1.74 13.60
N ALA A 162 -3.00 2.64 14.56
CA ALA A 162 -3.79 3.84 14.34
C ALA A 162 -3.21 4.72 13.23
N LEU A 163 -1.88 4.89 13.19
CA LEU A 163 -1.21 5.62 12.12
C LEU A 163 -1.40 4.94 10.75
N ARG A 164 -1.30 3.59 10.69
CA ARG A 164 -1.54 2.84 9.45
C ARG A 164 -2.97 2.98 8.94
N LEU A 165 -3.93 2.92 9.83
CA LEU A 165 -5.33 3.13 9.49
C LEU A 165 -5.57 4.55 8.99
N PHE A 166 -4.93 5.54 9.61
CA PHE A 166 -4.97 6.92 9.16
C PHE A 166 -4.43 7.08 7.73
N ASP A 167 -3.26 6.51 7.44
CA ASP A 167 -2.64 6.55 6.12
C ASP A 167 -3.49 5.85 5.04
N ARG A 168 -4.30 4.85 5.44
CA ARG A 168 -5.26 4.16 4.59
C ARG A 168 -6.61 4.89 4.43
N GLY A 169 -6.79 6.01 5.12
CA GLY A 169 -8.03 6.79 5.09
C GLY A 169 -9.15 6.25 6.00
N ASP A 170 -8.87 5.28 6.85
CA ASP A 170 -9.81 4.80 7.86
C ASP A 170 -9.72 5.65 9.12
N PHE A 171 -10.26 6.85 9.00
CA PHE A 171 -10.14 7.88 10.03
C PHE A 171 -10.91 7.52 11.31
N ASP A 172 -12.03 6.81 11.20
CA ASP A 172 -12.88 6.47 12.35
C ASP A 172 -12.16 5.50 13.30
N ARG A 173 -11.59 4.40 12.76
CA ARG A 173 -10.81 3.45 13.56
C ARG A 173 -9.49 4.07 14.02
N ALA A 174 -8.84 4.86 13.19
CA ALA A 174 -7.61 5.57 13.55
C ALA A 174 -7.83 6.49 14.75
N ALA A 175 -8.93 7.26 14.76
CA ALA A 175 -9.27 8.14 15.87
C ALA A 175 -9.58 7.38 17.17
N ALA A 176 -10.37 6.31 17.08
CA ALA A 176 -10.73 5.49 18.24
C ALA A 176 -9.48 4.84 18.88
N TYR A 177 -8.58 4.26 18.08
CA TYR A 177 -7.38 3.61 18.56
C TYR A 177 -6.36 4.61 19.09
N MET A 178 -6.20 5.76 18.42
CA MET A 178 -5.31 6.82 18.89
C MET A 178 -5.80 7.43 20.20
N GLY A 179 -7.11 7.65 20.35
CA GLY A 179 -7.72 8.11 21.59
C GLY A 179 -7.44 7.15 22.76
N SER A 180 -7.65 5.84 22.55
CA SER A 180 -7.32 4.81 23.54
C SER A 180 -5.83 4.82 23.92
N THR A 181 -4.96 4.96 22.92
CA THR A 181 -3.50 5.03 23.13
C THR A 181 -3.09 6.27 23.94
N PHE A 182 -3.72 7.40 23.66
CA PHE A 182 -3.48 8.64 24.39
C PHE A 182 -3.96 8.53 25.85
N ASP A 183 -5.15 8.01 26.07
CA ASP A 183 -5.69 7.79 27.43
C ASP A 183 -4.79 6.86 28.26
N ASP A 184 -4.31 5.77 27.64
CA ASP A 184 -3.39 4.87 28.30
C ASP A 184 -2.03 5.51 28.59
N ALA A 185 -1.51 6.34 27.68
CA ALA A 185 -0.28 7.09 27.90
C ALA A 185 -0.41 8.05 29.09
N VAL A 186 -1.55 8.72 29.22
CA VAL A 186 -1.85 9.63 30.34
C VAL A 186 -1.96 8.83 31.65
N ARG A 187 -2.71 7.73 31.66
CA ARG A 187 -2.88 6.86 32.85
C ARG A 187 -1.57 6.25 33.32
N CYS A 188 -0.70 5.84 32.39
CA CYS A 188 0.63 5.31 32.71
C CYS A 188 1.67 6.38 33.02
N LYS A 189 1.32 7.67 32.96
CA LYS A 189 2.23 8.82 33.14
C LYS A 189 3.47 8.73 32.25
N SER A 190 3.30 8.29 30.99
CA SER A 190 4.38 8.12 30.03
C SER A 190 4.74 9.46 29.39
N ILE A 191 5.71 10.18 29.97
CA ILE A 191 6.13 11.51 29.55
C ILE A 191 6.58 11.54 28.07
N ALA A 192 7.23 10.49 27.59
CA ALA A 192 7.70 10.42 26.21
C ALA A 192 6.58 10.12 25.20
N ARG A 193 5.50 9.46 25.62
CA ARG A 193 4.41 9.03 24.72
C ARG A 193 3.30 10.06 24.60
N ILE A 194 3.05 10.83 25.65
CA ILE A 194 1.98 11.84 25.67
C ILE A 194 2.14 12.86 24.53
N PRO A 195 3.30 13.47 24.28
CA PRO A 195 3.45 14.44 23.19
C PRO A 195 3.21 13.79 21.80
N ASN A 196 3.77 12.61 21.57
CA ASN A 196 3.65 11.93 20.28
C ASN A 196 2.21 11.47 20.01
N SER A 197 1.55 10.87 21.01
CA SER A 197 0.16 10.43 20.87
C SER A 197 -0.81 11.62 20.80
N SER A 198 -0.55 12.73 21.51
CA SER A 198 -1.38 13.94 21.41
C SER A 198 -1.23 14.61 20.05
N ALA A 199 -0.01 14.76 19.53
CA ALA A 199 0.21 15.32 18.21
C ALA A 199 -0.43 14.48 17.09
N ALA A 200 -0.33 13.16 17.19
CA ALA A 200 -0.97 12.24 16.26
C ALA A 200 -2.51 12.29 16.40
N ALA A 201 -3.03 12.29 17.62
CA ALA A 201 -4.47 12.43 17.88
C ALA A 201 -5.03 13.74 17.31
N MET A 202 -4.29 14.84 17.45
CA MET A 202 -4.67 16.14 16.87
C MET A 202 -4.76 16.08 15.35
N LYS A 203 -3.74 15.55 14.66
CA LYS A 203 -3.75 15.37 13.21
C LYS A 203 -4.90 14.48 12.74
N ILE A 204 -5.14 13.37 13.43
CA ILE A 204 -6.23 12.44 13.11
C ILE A 204 -7.59 13.16 13.35
N SER A 205 -7.75 13.88 14.44
CA SER A 205 -8.99 14.62 14.74
C SER A 205 -9.27 15.71 13.71
N GLU A 206 -8.26 16.43 13.25
CA GLU A 206 -8.37 17.39 12.16
C GLU A 206 -8.82 16.73 10.86
N ALA A 207 -8.23 15.58 10.51
CA ALA A 207 -8.63 14.84 9.32
C ALA A 207 -10.05 14.26 9.43
N VAL A 208 -10.44 13.76 10.60
CA VAL A 208 -11.82 13.32 10.90
C VAL A 208 -12.79 14.49 10.75
N ALA A 209 -12.47 15.65 11.36
CA ALA A 209 -13.29 16.83 11.25
C ALA A 209 -13.43 17.31 9.80
N ALA A 210 -12.34 17.33 9.02
CA ALA A 210 -12.36 17.66 7.61
C ALA A 210 -13.20 16.65 6.79
N ASN A 211 -13.10 15.36 7.08
CA ASN A 211 -13.89 14.31 6.42
C ASN A 211 -15.39 14.45 6.75
N ILE A 212 -15.72 14.71 8.03
CA ILE A 212 -17.11 14.98 8.47
C ILE A 212 -17.63 16.23 7.79
N ALA A 213 -16.86 17.34 7.78
CA ALA A 213 -17.23 18.56 7.09
C ALA A 213 -17.45 18.33 5.59
N GLY A 214 -16.57 17.58 4.94
CA GLY A 214 -16.71 17.17 3.55
C GLY A 214 -17.98 16.36 3.29
N ARG A 215 -18.26 15.36 4.14
CA ARG A 215 -19.50 14.58 4.07
C ARG A 215 -20.75 15.44 4.31
N GLN A 216 -20.70 16.34 5.29
CA GLN A 216 -21.80 17.27 5.56
C GLN A 216 -22.04 18.19 4.36
N THR A 217 -20.97 18.74 3.78
CA THR A 217 -21.07 19.58 2.58
C THR A 217 -21.65 18.78 1.41
N MET A 218 -21.18 17.56 1.17
CA MET A 218 -21.74 16.66 0.16
C MET A 218 -23.22 16.39 0.41
N MET A 219 -23.61 16.09 1.65
CA MET A 219 -25.02 15.86 2.01
C MET A 219 -25.86 17.12 1.76
N ILE A 220 -25.37 18.29 2.11
CA ILE A 220 -26.05 19.56 1.84
C ILE A 220 -26.22 19.76 0.33
N VAL A 221 -25.16 19.53 -0.46
CA VAL A 221 -25.22 19.62 -1.93
C VAL A 221 -26.24 18.64 -2.51
N VAL A 222 -26.25 17.40 -2.04
CA VAL A 222 -27.22 16.38 -2.49
C VAL A 222 -28.65 16.79 -2.11
N ILE A 223 -28.86 17.30 -0.88
CA ILE A 223 -30.18 17.78 -0.42
C ILE A 223 -30.62 18.99 -1.25
N CYS A 224 -29.71 19.93 -1.52
CA CYS A 224 -29.99 21.08 -2.37
C CYS A 224 -30.35 20.66 -3.80
N LEU A 225 -29.60 19.73 -4.38
CA LEU A 225 -29.89 19.18 -5.71
C LEU A 225 -31.21 18.43 -5.73
N ALA A 226 -31.52 17.62 -4.72
CA ALA A 226 -32.80 16.94 -4.57
C ALA A 226 -33.96 17.95 -4.39
N GLY A 227 -33.73 19.01 -3.62
CA GLY A 227 -34.69 20.10 -3.47
C GLY A 227 -34.98 20.82 -4.79
N VAL A 228 -33.92 21.18 -5.54
CA VAL A 228 -34.06 21.79 -6.87
C VAL A 228 -34.80 20.85 -7.82
N PHE A 229 -34.46 19.55 -7.81
CA PHE A 229 -35.15 18.55 -8.60
C PHE A 229 -36.66 18.44 -8.26
N LEU A 230 -36.98 18.46 -6.95
CA LEU A 230 -38.38 18.48 -6.51
C LEU A 230 -39.13 19.75 -6.95
N VAL A 231 -38.47 20.90 -6.87
CA VAL A 231 -39.07 22.17 -7.36
C VAL A 231 -39.32 22.08 -8.87
N VAL A 232 -38.36 21.58 -9.63
CA VAL A 232 -38.53 21.34 -11.07
C VAL A 232 -39.67 20.38 -11.35
N LEU A 233 -39.74 19.27 -10.61
CA LEU A 233 -40.85 18.30 -10.73
C LEU A 233 -42.19 18.93 -10.38
N THR A 234 -42.28 19.73 -9.32
CA THR A 234 -43.55 20.38 -8.94
C THR A 234 -43.98 21.41 -9.96
N VAL A 235 -43.03 22.20 -10.53
CA VAL A 235 -43.28 23.12 -11.63
C VAL A 235 -43.75 22.39 -12.88
N VAL A 236 -43.08 21.29 -13.24
CA VAL A 236 -43.48 20.46 -14.38
C VAL A 236 -44.85 19.85 -14.16
N LEU A 237 -45.11 19.33 -12.94
CA LEU A 237 -46.42 18.75 -12.59
C LEU A 237 -47.53 19.80 -12.66
N TRP A 238 -47.27 21.00 -12.07
CA TRP A 238 -48.20 22.13 -12.14
C TRP A 238 -48.48 22.58 -13.58
N PHE A 239 -47.44 22.63 -14.38
CA PHE A 239 -47.53 22.96 -15.82
C PHE A 239 -48.35 21.92 -16.60
N VAL A 240 -48.11 20.62 -16.31
CA VAL A 240 -48.87 19.52 -16.92
C VAL A 240 -50.33 19.55 -16.50
N LEU A 241 -50.62 19.77 -15.22
CA LEU A 241 -52.00 19.89 -14.70
C LEU A 241 -52.72 21.12 -15.27
N TRP A 242 -52.02 22.25 -15.38
CA TRP A 242 -52.53 23.46 -16.01
C TRP A 242 -52.82 23.25 -17.49
N GLN A 243 -51.94 22.55 -18.21
CA GLN A 243 -52.11 22.22 -19.60
C GLN A 243 -53.25 21.21 -19.80
N HIS A 244 -53.39 20.23 -18.90
CA HIS A 244 -54.49 19.30 -18.95
C HIS A 244 -55.86 19.97 -18.73
N ARG A 245 -55.97 20.90 -17.81
CA ARG A 245 -57.18 21.71 -17.60
C ARG A 245 -57.52 22.56 -18.84
N ARG A 246 -56.52 23.06 -19.54
CA ARG A 246 -56.69 23.82 -20.79
C ARG A 246 -57.10 22.95 -21.98
N LEU A 247 -56.66 21.68 -21.99
CA LEU A 247 -56.94 20.71 -23.07
C LEU A 247 -58.36 20.09 -22.97
N HIS A 248 -58.90 20.06 -21.76
CA HIS A 248 -60.26 19.53 -21.57
C HIS A 248 -61.34 20.32 -22.32
N ASN A 249 -61.01 21.53 -22.74
CA ASN A 249 -61.95 22.41 -23.48
C ASN A 249 -61.77 22.38 -25.01
N ASN A 250 -60.91 21.54 -25.56
CA ASN A 250 -60.72 21.49 -27.03
C ASN A 250 -60.52 20.05 -27.55
N HIS A 251 -61.62 19.36 -27.86
CA HIS A 251 -61.68 18.02 -28.45
C HIS A 251 -60.84 17.87 -29.74
N GLU A 252 -60.70 18.92 -30.52
CA GLU A 252 -59.92 18.87 -31.76
C GLU A 252 -58.38 18.78 -31.54
N LYS A 253 -57.89 19.22 -30.34
CA LYS A 253 -56.46 19.12 -30.02
C LYS A 253 -56.07 17.71 -29.62
N LEU A 254 -57.01 16.87 -29.14
CA LEU A 254 -56.72 15.50 -28.75
C LEU A 254 -56.26 14.62 -29.94
N ILE A 255 -56.80 14.85 -31.13
CA ILE A 255 -56.41 14.12 -32.35
C ILE A 255 -54.96 14.54 -32.74
N ARG A 256 -54.64 15.85 -32.71
CA ARG A 256 -53.29 16.32 -32.98
C ARG A 256 -52.28 15.88 -31.93
N MET A 257 -52.73 15.74 -30.68
CA MET A 257 -51.89 15.26 -29.58
C MET A 257 -51.61 13.75 -29.72
N SER A 258 -52.58 12.96 -30.17
CA SER A 258 -52.40 11.53 -30.45
C SER A 258 -51.38 11.30 -31.58
N ASP A 259 -51.41 12.15 -32.60
CA ASP A 259 -50.46 12.07 -33.70
C ASP A 259 -49.05 12.49 -33.22
N MET A 260 -48.92 13.53 -32.37
CA MET A 260 -47.67 13.90 -31.76
C MET A 260 -47.12 12.86 -30.82
N LEU A 261 -47.97 12.18 -30.04
CA LEU A 261 -47.57 11.06 -29.17
C LEU A 261 -47.07 9.86 -29.99
N ARG A 262 -47.69 9.60 -31.11
CA ARG A 262 -47.28 8.56 -32.06
C ARG A 262 -45.89 8.83 -32.64
N GLU A 263 -45.63 10.08 -33.02
CA GLU A 263 -44.34 10.54 -33.52
C GLU A 263 -43.24 10.47 -32.45
N LYS A 264 -43.55 10.88 -31.21
CA LYS A 264 -42.62 10.81 -30.05
C LYS A 264 -42.28 9.37 -29.67
N ASN A 265 -43.21 8.46 -29.76
CA ASN A 265 -42.95 7.03 -29.55
C ASN A 265 -42.02 6.46 -30.62
N HIS A 266 -42.21 6.88 -31.87
CA HIS A 266 -41.30 6.50 -32.94
C HIS A 266 -39.89 7.05 -32.75
N GLU A 267 -39.78 8.32 -32.28
CA GLU A 267 -38.51 8.95 -31.93
C GLU A 267 -37.82 8.24 -30.73
N LEU A 268 -38.61 7.86 -29.72
CA LEU A 268 -38.09 7.13 -28.53
C LEU A 268 -37.59 5.72 -28.86
N LEU A 269 -38.27 5.02 -29.78
CA LEU A 269 -37.82 3.72 -30.28
C LEU A 269 -36.48 3.87 -31.02
N GLY A 270 -36.34 4.89 -31.88
CA GLY A 270 -35.08 5.16 -32.55
C GLY A 270 -33.94 5.53 -31.60
N LYS A 271 -34.21 6.30 -30.54
CA LYS A 271 -33.20 6.63 -29.49
C LYS A 271 -32.82 5.41 -28.65
N ASN A 272 -33.77 4.50 -28.39
CA ASN A 272 -33.48 3.27 -27.63
C ASN A 272 -32.58 2.31 -28.43
N ASP A 273 -32.82 2.25 -29.73
CA ASP A 273 -31.93 1.48 -30.65
C ASP A 273 -30.55 2.12 -30.74
N HIS A 274 -30.46 3.45 -30.70
CA HIS A 274 -29.20 4.16 -30.68
C HIS A 274 -28.43 3.92 -29.35
N ILE A 275 -29.13 3.95 -28.21
CA ILE A 275 -28.55 3.61 -26.89
C ILE A 275 -28.05 2.15 -26.87
N ARG A 276 -28.78 1.22 -27.47
CA ARG A 276 -28.33 -0.18 -27.58
C ARG A 276 -27.06 -0.31 -28.42
N GLN A 277 -26.96 0.45 -29.52
CA GLN A 277 -25.75 0.47 -30.35
C GLN A 277 -24.55 1.05 -29.56
N ILE A 278 -24.75 2.17 -28.83
CA ILE A 278 -23.71 2.78 -28.01
C ILE A 278 -23.27 1.81 -26.89
N ASN A 279 -24.22 1.15 -26.22
CA ASN A 279 -23.90 0.17 -25.17
C ASN A 279 -23.14 -1.04 -25.74
N GLY A 280 -23.51 -1.49 -26.96
CA GLY A 280 -22.76 -2.54 -27.66
C GLY A 280 -21.31 -2.10 -27.93
N ALA A 281 -21.12 -0.91 -28.48
CA ALA A 281 -19.78 -0.36 -28.73
C ALA A 281 -18.97 -0.14 -27.44
N LEU A 282 -19.64 0.22 -26.33
CA LEU A 282 -19.00 0.37 -25.02
C LEU A 282 -18.52 -0.97 -24.46
N VAL A 283 -19.32 -2.03 -24.60
CA VAL A 283 -18.95 -3.39 -24.19
C VAL A 283 -17.75 -3.88 -25.00
N ASP A 284 -17.75 -3.66 -26.30
CA ASP A 284 -16.62 -4.01 -27.16
C ASP A 284 -15.37 -3.21 -26.82
N SER A 285 -15.51 -1.91 -26.55
CA SER A 285 -14.42 -1.06 -26.10
C SER A 285 -13.85 -1.51 -24.75
N ASN A 286 -14.71 -1.85 -23.78
CA ASN A 286 -14.27 -2.39 -22.48
C ASN A 286 -13.56 -3.74 -22.64
N ARG A 287 -14.05 -4.63 -23.51
CA ARG A 287 -13.41 -5.91 -23.79
C ARG A 287 -12.02 -5.75 -24.41
N ILE A 288 -11.86 -4.77 -25.29
CA ILE A 288 -10.55 -4.41 -25.86
C ILE A 288 -9.63 -3.89 -24.76
N LYS A 289 -10.13 -3.00 -23.90
CA LYS A 289 -9.38 -2.44 -22.78
C LYS A 289 -8.91 -3.52 -21.79
N ASP A 290 -9.80 -4.46 -21.43
CA ASP A 290 -9.45 -5.57 -20.52
C ASP A 290 -8.37 -6.47 -21.12
N ARG A 291 -8.50 -6.81 -22.41
CA ARG A 291 -7.47 -7.57 -23.14
C ARG A 291 -6.13 -6.84 -23.18
N TYR A 292 -6.17 -5.53 -23.32
CA TYR A 292 -4.99 -4.68 -23.33
C TYR A 292 -4.28 -4.66 -21.97
N VAL A 293 -5.05 -4.50 -20.88
CA VAL A 293 -4.50 -4.51 -19.51
C VAL A 293 -3.87 -5.86 -19.19
N CYS A 294 -4.53 -6.97 -19.51
CA CYS A 294 -3.99 -8.31 -19.29
C CYS A 294 -2.68 -8.50 -20.08
N HIS A 295 -2.65 -8.05 -21.32
CA HIS A 295 -1.45 -8.19 -22.15
C HIS A 295 -0.28 -7.34 -21.64
N TYR A 296 -0.54 -6.12 -21.15
CA TYR A 296 0.49 -5.26 -20.58
C TYR A 296 1.07 -5.85 -19.28
N ILE A 297 0.24 -6.50 -18.48
CA ILE A 297 0.67 -7.22 -17.28
C ILE A 297 1.60 -8.39 -17.66
N ASP A 298 1.21 -9.19 -18.66
CA ASP A 298 2.02 -10.31 -19.13
C ASP A 298 3.38 -9.86 -19.71
N LEU A 299 3.39 -8.75 -20.42
CA LEU A 299 4.63 -8.15 -20.94
C LEU A 299 5.54 -7.70 -19.81
N SER A 300 4.96 -7.04 -18.80
CA SER A 300 5.70 -6.54 -17.62
C SER A 300 6.30 -7.69 -16.81
N VAL A 301 5.56 -8.78 -16.60
CA VAL A 301 6.03 -9.97 -15.88
C VAL A 301 7.19 -10.63 -16.63
N ARG A 302 7.08 -10.76 -17.96
CA ARG A 302 8.16 -11.29 -18.80
C ARG A 302 9.41 -10.43 -18.73
N TYR A 303 9.26 -9.10 -18.78
CA TYR A 303 10.38 -8.17 -18.69
C TYR A 303 11.09 -8.24 -17.34
N ILE A 304 10.34 -8.32 -16.23
CA ILE A 304 10.90 -8.50 -14.90
C ILE A 304 11.68 -9.83 -14.81
N GLY A 305 11.13 -10.89 -15.39
CA GLY A 305 11.82 -12.21 -15.45
C GLY A 305 13.12 -12.16 -16.24
N GLN A 306 13.15 -11.46 -17.36
CA GLN A 306 14.37 -11.26 -18.16
C GLN A 306 15.42 -10.43 -17.42
N MET A 307 15.01 -9.35 -16.74
CA MET A 307 15.91 -8.54 -15.91
C MET A 307 16.54 -9.35 -14.77
N ASP A 308 15.76 -10.24 -14.14
CA ASP A 308 16.29 -11.09 -13.08
C ASP A 308 17.23 -12.18 -13.60
N ALA A 309 16.96 -12.72 -14.78
CA ALA A 309 17.86 -13.63 -15.48
C ALA A 309 19.19 -12.95 -15.85
N PHE A 310 19.12 -11.75 -16.41
CA PHE A 310 20.29 -10.94 -16.73
C PHE A 310 21.11 -10.61 -15.48
N ARG A 311 20.45 -10.19 -14.40
CA ARG A 311 21.12 -9.93 -13.12
C ARG A 311 21.86 -11.18 -12.60
N ARG A 312 21.24 -12.37 -12.70
CA ARG A 312 21.87 -13.63 -12.28
C ARG A 312 23.10 -13.96 -13.13
N GLU A 313 23.00 -13.74 -14.42
CA GLU A 313 24.10 -13.97 -15.37
C GLU A 313 25.29 -13.03 -15.08
N VAL A 314 25.02 -11.74 -14.91
CA VAL A 314 26.04 -10.74 -14.51
C VAL A 314 26.69 -11.14 -13.18
N CYS A 315 25.91 -11.52 -12.17
CA CYS A 315 26.44 -11.95 -10.89
C CYS A 315 27.24 -13.26 -10.98
N HIS A 316 26.85 -14.17 -11.84
CA HIS A 316 27.56 -15.42 -12.07
C HIS A 316 28.94 -15.15 -12.72
N ILE A 317 28.96 -14.34 -13.77
CA ILE A 317 30.20 -13.97 -14.47
C ILE A 317 31.14 -13.21 -13.52
N ALA A 318 30.63 -12.26 -12.74
CA ALA A 318 31.39 -11.51 -11.76
C ALA A 318 32.05 -12.40 -10.69
N LYS A 319 31.37 -13.47 -10.27
CA LYS A 319 31.87 -14.41 -9.26
C LYS A 319 32.84 -15.46 -9.80
N THR A 320 32.71 -15.87 -11.08
CA THR A 320 33.44 -16.98 -11.63
C THR A 320 34.62 -16.55 -12.48
N GLN A 321 34.55 -15.41 -13.13
CA GLN A 321 35.52 -14.99 -14.14
C GLN A 321 36.19 -13.61 -13.85
N GLY A 322 35.76 -12.93 -12.78
CA GLY A 322 36.33 -11.65 -12.36
C GLY A 322 35.75 -10.42 -13.07
N ALA A 323 36.08 -9.24 -12.54
CA ALA A 323 35.50 -7.96 -12.99
C ALA A 323 35.91 -7.56 -14.41
N ASP A 324 37.13 -7.88 -14.83
CA ASP A 324 37.67 -7.52 -16.14
C ASP A 324 36.98 -8.29 -17.28
N GLU A 325 36.66 -9.56 -17.06
CA GLU A 325 35.94 -10.38 -18.03
C GLU A 325 34.46 -9.99 -18.11
N LEU A 326 33.87 -9.58 -16.99
CA LEU A 326 32.53 -9.02 -16.97
C LEU A 326 32.43 -7.74 -17.84
N VAL A 327 33.39 -6.82 -17.68
CA VAL A 327 33.46 -5.59 -18.48
C VAL A 327 33.66 -5.91 -19.96
N ARG A 328 34.50 -6.90 -20.28
CA ARG A 328 34.74 -7.32 -21.65
C ARG A 328 33.49 -7.92 -22.30
N GLN A 329 32.79 -8.79 -21.61
CA GLN A 329 31.55 -9.41 -22.12
C GLN A 329 30.41 -8.39 -22.23
N LEU A 330 30.25 -7.48 -21.27
CA LEU A 330 29.26 -6.41 -21.37
C LEU A 330 29.57 -5.40 -22.50
N SER A 331 30.83 -5.13 -22.78
CA SER A 331 31.23 -4.26 -23.89
C SER A 331 31.20 -4.95 -25.26
N MET A 332 31.33 -6.27 -25.33
CA MET A 332 31.19 -7.06 -26.55
C MET A 332 29.76 -7.51 -26.84
N SER A 333 28.82 -7.32 -25.92
CA SER A 333 27.50 -7.93 -26.03
C SER A 333 26.65 -7.30 -27.15
N GLN A 334 26.62 -7.98 -28.28
CA GLN A 334 25.52 -7.93 -29.23
C GLN A 334 24.17 -8.29 -28.59
N THR A 335 24.19 -8.74 -27.35
CA THR A 335 23.04 -9.23 -26.57
C THR A 335 21.98 -8.14 -26.34
N ILE A 336 22.40 -6.89 -26.12
CA ILE A 336 21.47 -5.77 -25.93
C ILE A 336 20.68 -5.49 -27.22
N ASN A 337 21.32 -5.51 -28.36
CA ASN A 337 20.63 -5.34 -29.65
C ASN A 337 19.70 -6.53 -29.96
N GLY A 338 20.08 -7.75 -29.57
CA GLY A 338 19.25 -8.95 -29.72
C GLY A 338 18.00 -8.90 -28.82
N GLU A 339 18.11 -8.41 -27.62
CA GLU A 339 16.95 -8.27 -26.70
C GLU A 339 16.00 -7.15 -27.14
N TYR A 340 16.51 -6.02 -27.64
CA TYR A 340 15.67 -4.99 -28.27
C TYR A 340 14.90 -5.53 -29.47
N LEU A 341 15.56 -6.37 -30.30
CA LEU A 341 14.90 -6.97 -31.44
C LEU A 341 13.76 -7.91 -31.04
N LYS A 342 13.97 -8.75 -30.03
CA LYS A 342 12.94 -9.64 -29.47
C LYS A 342 11.79 -8.85 -28.84
N PHE A 343 12.10 -7.77 -28.13
CA PHE A 343 11.09 -6.89 -27.55
C PHE A 343 10.19 -6.30 -28.65
N TYR A 344 10.79 -5.73 -29.70
CA TYR A 344 10.03 -5.16 -30.79
C TYR A 344 9.21 -6.22 -31.54
N GLN A 345 9.73 -7.42 -31.75
CA GLN A 345 8.98 -8.51 -32.36
C GLN A 345 7.77 -8.93 -31.50
N SER A 346 7.97 -9.03 -30.18
CA SER A 346 6.87 -9.34 -29.26
C SER A 346 5.82 -8.24 -29.21
N PHE A 347 6.24 -6.97 -29.23
CA PHE A 347 5.35 -5.82 -29.29
C PHE A 347 4.54 -5.82 -30.59
N ASP A 348 5.20 -5.95 -31.73
CA ASP A 348 4.59 -5.93 -33.05
C ASP A 348 3.53 -7.05 -33.18
N ALA A 349 3.89 -8.28 -32.79
CA ALA A 349 2.98 -9.41 -32.84
C ALA A 349 1.74 -9.18 -31.98
N SER A 350 1.94 -8.68 -30.77
CA SER A 350 0.87 -8.46 -29.82
C SER A 350 -0.03 -7.31 -30.21
N PHE A 351 0.55 -6.23 -30.75
CA PHE A 351 -0.22 -5.09 -31.23
C PHE A 351 -1.07 -5.46 -32.44
N LEU A 352 -0.52 -6.21 -33.38
CA LEU A 352 -1.25 -6.66 -34.56
C LEU A 352 -2.32 -7.73 -34.23
N ASP A 353 -2.15 -8.52 -33.18
CA ASP A 353 -3.20 -9.43 -32.69
C ASP A 353 -4.42 -8.66 -32.17
N ILE A 354 -4.17 -7.51 -31.51
CA ILE A 354 -5.24 -6.62 -31.00
C ILE A 354 -5.85 -5.78 -32.13
N PHE A 355 -5.02 -5.32 -33.06
CA PHE A 355 -5.41 -4.45 -34.17
C PHE A 355 -5.01 -5.06 -35.53
N PRO A 356 -5.68 -6.14 -35.99
CA PRO A 356 -5.29 -6.85 -37.20
C PRO A 356 -5.28 -5.96 -38.47
N HIS A 357 -6.16 -4.99 -38.52
CA HIS A 357 -6.31 -4.07 -39.67
C HIS A 357 -5.60 -2.72 -39.48
N PHE A 358 -4.67 -2.62 -38.50
CA PHE A 358 -4.03 -1.34 -38.18
C PHE A 358 -3.27 -0.73 -39.39
N ILE A 359 -2.48 -1.57 -40.09
CA ILE A 359 -1.67 -1.12 -41.22
C ILE A 359 -2.60 -0.64 -42.35
N GLU A 360 -3.70 -1.33 -42.60
CA GLU A 360 -4.71 -0.96 -43.61
C GLU A 360 -5.34 0.38 -43.25
N GLN A 361 -5.76 0.56 -41.98
CA GLN A 361 -6.36 1.80 -41.49
C GLN A 361 -5.40 2.99 -41.57
N VAL A 362 -4.12 2.79 -41.27
CA VAL A 362 -3.09 3.82 -41.44
C VAL A 362 -2.89 4.15 -42.90
N ASN A 363 -2.86 3.15 -43.75
CA ASN A 363 -2.71 3.34 -45.20
C ASN A 363 -3.89 4.05 -45.85
N GLU A 364 -5.10 3.94 -45.31
CA GLU A 364 -6.27 4.71 -45.75
C GLU A 364 -6.12 6.21 -45.47
N LEU A 365 -5.40 6.58 -44.43
CA LEU A 365 -5.17 7.98 -44.05
C LEU A 365 -3.97 8.60 -44.77
N LEU A 366 -3.12 7.80 -45.43
CA LEU A 366 -1.91 8.25 -46.08
C LEU A 366 -2.11 8.43 -47.60
N GLN A 367 -1.40 9.40 -48.17
CA GLN A 367 -1.33 9.58 -49.60
C GLN A 367 -0.74 8.34 -50.29
N PRO A 368 -1.14 8.01 -51.52
CA PRO A 368 -0.74 6.77 -52.22
C PRO A 368 0.78 6.55 -52.28
N GLU A 369 1.56 7.64 -52.32
CA GLU A 369 3.02 7.60 -52.44
C GLU A 369 3.72 7.31 -51.08
N SER A 370 2.99 7.47 -49.96
CA SER A 370 3.51 7.32 -48.59
C SER A 370 2.98 6.06 -47.90
N ARG A 371 2.30 5.15 -48.60
CA ARG A 371 1.72 3.95 -48.04
C ARG A 371 2.77 2.90 -47.69
N PHE A 372 2.59 2.25 -46.57
CA PHE A 372 3.45 1.14 -46.15
C PHE A 372 3.12 -0.11 -46.96
N ALA A 373 4.15 -0.76 -47.51
CA ALA A 373 3.98 -2.02 -48.21
C ALA A 373 3.65 -3.15 -47.22
N PRO A 374 2.76 -4.10 -47.62
CA PRO A 374 2.50 -5.27 -46.80
C PRO A 374 3.79 -6.12 -46.67
N ARG A 375 4.30 -6.30 -45.45
CA ARG A 375 5.41 -7.19 -45.17
C ARG A 375 4.89 -8.58 -44.81
N THR A 376 5.56 -9.59 -45.32
CA THR A 376 5.28 -11.00 -45.05
C THR A 376 5.62 -11.41 -43.61
N ASP A 377 6.49 -10.64 -42.93
CA ASP A 377 6.81 -10.82 -41.51
C ASP A 377 5.92 -9.88 -40.69
N SER A 378 5.25 -10.38 -39.69
CA SER A 378 4.37 -9.62 -38.77
C SER A 378 5.13 -8.56 -37.96
N SER A 379 6.03 -7.79 -38.61
CA SER A 379 6.86 -6.75 -38.01
C SER A 379 6.47 -5.36 -38.50
N LEU A 380 6.27 -4.43 -37.55
CA LEU A 380 6.00 -3.03 -37.83
C LEU A 380 7.31 -2.29 -38.16
N THR A 381 7.25 -1.30 -39.03
CA THR A 381 8.36 -0.35 -39.23
C THR A 381 8.47 0.57 -38.03
N THR A 382 9.58 1.28 -37.88
CA THR A 382 9.79 2.24 -36.78
C THR A 382 8.68 3.30 -36.75
N GLU A 383 8.26 3.79 -37.92
CA GLU A 383 7.19 4.77 -38.07
C GLU A 383 5.84 4.18 -37.64
N LEU A 384 5.55 2.95 -38.05
CA LEU A 384 4.32 2.26 -37.69
C LEU A 384 4.30 1.95 -36.18
N ARG A 385 5.44 1.65 -35.53
CA ARG A 385 5.52 1.50 -34.06
C ARG A 385 5.24 2.80 -33.31
N ILE A 386 5.73 3.93 -33.84
CA ILE A 386 5.42 5.25 -33.27
C ILE A 386 3.92 5.53 -33.36
N LEU A 387 3.31 5.26 -34.53
CA LEU A 387 1.86 5.42 -34.73
C LEU A 387 1.07 4.43 -33.87
N ALA A 388 1.55 3.20 -33.70
CA ALA A 388 0.97 2.23 -32.81
C ALA A 388 1.01 2.68 -31.33
N ALA A 389 2.15 3.26 -30.90
CA ALA A 389 2.29 3.81 -29.56
C ALA A 389 1.42 5.05 -29.32
N LEU A 390 1.13 5.85 -30.35
CA LEU A 390 0.19 6.99 -30.26
C LEU A 390 -1.28 6.56 -30.23
N ARG A 391 -1.59 5.38 -30.78
CA ARG A 391 -2.95 4.82 -30.73
C ARG A 391 -3.28 4.17 -29.40
N LEU A 392 -2.28 3.74 -28.64
CA LEU A 392 -2.38 3.15 -27.31
C LEU A 392 -2.61 4.21 -26.24
#